data_2d14b7e6f16f2f54b2801237ba7e494f
#
_entry.id   2d14b7e6f16f2f54b2801237ba7e494f
#
_cell.length_a   1.000
_cell.length_b   1.000
_cell.length_c   1.000
_cell.angle_alpha   90.00
_cell.angle_beta   90.00
_cell.angle_gamma   90.00
#
_symmetry.space_group_name_H-M   'P 1'
#
loop_
_entity.id
_entity.type
_entity.pdbx_description
1 polymer ?
#
loop_
_entity_poly.entity_id
_entity_poly.type
_entity_poly.pdbx_seq_one_letter_code
_entity_poly.pdbx_strand_id
1 'polypeptide(L)'
;MSIFRLAHLSDLHLPPPKGAFGWRDLLSKRLLSRIAWRRKHREHRPEVLEVVIADLKAHAPDHIAITGDLTNYASQAEYEAARVWLEALGPARDITVSPGNHDALVRRGAPEDFAPWAAWLGDDAAGFPHLRVRGPVAILNL
;
A
#
# COMPACT_ATOMS: atom_id res chain seq x y z
N MET A 1 -9.45 -30.41 -7.50
CA MET A 1 -8.50 -29.44 -6.91
C MET A 1 -9.02 -28.05 -7.22
N SER A 2 -9.28 -27.21 -6.23
CA SER A 2 -9.58 -25.81 -6.46
C SER A 2 -8.29 -25.07 -6.82
N ILE A 3 -8.33 -24.23 -7.86
CA ILE A 3 -7.22 -23.36 -8.25
C ILE A 3 -7.22 -22.17 -7.28
N PHE A 4 -6.09 -21.88 -6.65
CA PHE A 4 -5.92 -20.67 -5.85
C PHE A 4 -5.47 -19.53 -6.77
N ARG A 5 -6.22 -18.43 -6.80
CA ARG A 5 -5.93 -17.23 -7.61
C ARG A 5 -5.30 -16.16 -6.73
N LEU A 6 -4.07 -15.81 -7.02
CA LEU A 6 -3.37 -14.69 -6.41
C LEU A 6 -3.34 -13.52 -7.38
N ALA A 7 -3.87 -12.38 -7.00
CA ALA A 7 -3.68 -11.13 -7.72
C ALA A 7 -2.51 -10.36 -7.12
N HIS A 8 -1.69 -9.72 -7.96
CA HIS A 8 -0.56 -8.92 -7.52
C HIS A 8 -0.64 -7.51 -8.10
N LEU A 9 -0.48 -6.52 -7.23
CA LEU A 9 -0.40 -5.10 -7.59
C LEU A 9 0.87 -4.51 -6.97
N SER A 10 1.47 -3.51 -7.64
CA SER A 10 2.60 -2.75 -7.10
C SER A 10 2.53 -1.28 -7.54
N ASP A 11 3.24 -0.41 -6.82
CA ASP A 11 3.47 0.98 -7.21
C ASP A 11 2.18 1.77 -7.49
N LEU A 12 1.18 1.61 -6.64
CA LEU A 12 -0.14 2.22 -6.85
C LEU A 12 -0.14 3.74 -6.70
N HIS A 13 0.75 4.28 -5.86
CA HIS A 13 0.92 5.72 -5.67
C HIS A 13 -0.41 6.46 -5.57
N LEU A 14 -1.19 6.12 -4.55
CA LEU A 14 -2.52 6.69 -4.34
C LEU A 14 -2.46 8.23 -4.32
N PRO A 15 -3.47 8.93 -4.86
CA PRO A 15 -3.48 10.38 -4.85
C PRO A 15 -3.32 10.93 -3.42
N PRO A 16 -2.32 11.76 -3.15
CA PRO A 16 -2.10 12.27 -1.81
C PRO A 16 -3.27 13.17 -1.38
N PRO A 17 -3.79 12.99 -0.15
CA PRO A 17 -4.87 13.82 0.35
C PRO A 17 -4.41 15.27 0.54
N LYS A 18 -5.37 16.20 0.62
CA LYS A 18 -5.07 17.60 0.93
C LYS A 18 -4.37 17.68 2.28
N GLY A 19 -3.23 18.37 2.35
CA GLY A 19 -2.44 18.50 3.58
C GLY A 19 -1.42 17.39 3.82
N ALA A 20 -1.28 16.40 2.91
CA ALA A 20 -0.25 15.36 3.02
C ALA A 20 1.18 15.91 3.05
N PHE A 21 1.40 17.13 2.57
CA PHE A 21 2.68 17.82 2.56
C PHE A 21 2.56 19.17 3.28
N GLY A 22 3.29 19.33 4.38
CA GLY A 22 3.34 20.54 5.20
C GLY A 22 4.60 21.39 4.97
N TRP A 23 4.65 22.59 5.58
CA TRP A 23 5.81 23.48 5.51
C TRP A 23 7.08 22.86 6.13
N ARG A 24 6.94 21.98 7.14
CA ARG A 24 8.03 21.26 7.78
C ARG A 24 8.69 20.24 6.85
N ASP A 25 7.99 19.79 5.84
CA ASP A 25 8.48 18.80 4.88
C ASP A 25 9.42 19.42 3.83
N LEU A 26 9.47 20.76 3.74
CA LEU A 26 10.36 21.50 2.82
C LEU A 26 11.84 21.23 3.08
N LEU A 27 12.23 20.83 4.29
CA LEU A 27 13.62 20.51 4.67
C LEU A 27 13.88 19.00 4.73
N SER A 28 12.98 18.19 4.19
CA SER A 28 13.07 16.72 4.25
C SER A 28 13.14 16.10 2.85
N LYS A 29 13.46 14.79 2.80
CA LYS A 29 13.42 13.99 1.56
C LYS A 29 12.04 14.03 0.88
N ARG A 30 10.97 14.34 1.60
CA ARG A 30 9.62 14.52 1.07
C ARG A 30 9.53 15.62 0.01
N LEU A 31 10.38 16.66 0.08
CA LEU A 31 10.44 17.70 -0.96
C LEU A 31 10.85 17.12 -2.31
N LEU A 32 11.88 16.26 -2.32
CA LEU A 32 12.34 15.61 -3.56
C LEU A 32 11.25 14.70 -4.14
N SER A 33 10.57 13.92 -3.29
CA SER A 33 9.45 13.09 -3.69
C SER A 33 8.29 13.92 -4.24
N ARG A 34 7.98 15.08 -3.63
CA ARG A 34 6.94 15.99 -4.14
C ARG A 34 7.29 16.54 -5.52
N ILE A 35 8.55 16.91 -5.76
CA ILE A 35 8.98 17.39 -7.08
C ILE A 35 8.89 16.26 -8.11
N ALA A 36 9.33 15.06 -7.77
CA ALA A 36 9.24 13.89 -8.62
C ALA A 36 7.78 13.55 -8.93
N TRP A 37 6.91 13.52 -7.91
CA TRP A 37 5.48 13.27 -8.08
C TRP A 37 4.80 14.31 -8.97
N ARG A 38 5.09 15.60 -8.79
CA ARG A 38 4.55 16.66 -9.67
C ARG A 38 4.92 16.50 -11.14
N ARG A 39 6.06 15.89 -11.43
CA ARG A 39 6.48 15.59 -12.80
C ARG A 39 5.78 14.35 -13.35
N LYS A 40 5.52 13.36 -12.49
CA LYS A 40 4.97 12.05 -12.85
C LYS A 40 3.46 11.88 -12.56
N HIS A 41 2.79 12.87 -11.94
CA HIS A 41 1.39 12.73 -11.51
C HIS A 41 0.42 12.39 -12.66
N ARG A 42 0.82 12.64 -13.91
CA ARG A 42 0.05 12.24 -15.10
C ARG A 42 0.15 10.74 -15.41
N GLU A 43 1.14 10.05 -14.84
CA GLU A 43 1.35 8.62 -15.00
C GLU A 43 0.45 7.83 -14.03
N HIS A 44 0.24 8.36 -12.82
CA HIS A 44 -0.60 7.76 -11.77
C HIS A 44 -2.02 8.35 -11.83
N ARG A 45 -2.80 7.88 -12.81
CA ARG A 45 -4.18 8.36 -13.03
C ARG A 45 -5.17 7.55 -12.22
N PRO A 46 -5.96 8.17 -11.31
CA PRO A 46 -6.95 7.49 -10.49
C PRO A 46 -7.96 6.67 -11.30
N GLU A 47 -8.35 7.20 -12.47
CA GLU A 47 -9.32 6.54 -13.35
C GLU A 47 -8.80 5.20 -13.88
N VAL A 48 -7.47 5.12 -14.14
CA VAL A 48 -6.83 3.85 -14.57
C VAL A 48 -6.82 2.86 -13.41
N LEU A 49 -6.50 3.32 -12.20
CA LEU A 49 -6.53 2.48 -11.01
C LEU A 49 -7.95 1.92 -10.76
N GLU A 50 -8.99 2.75 -10.90
CA GLU A 50 -10.38 2.31 -10.76
C GLU A 50 -10.73 1.18 -11.74
N VAL A 51 -10.31 1.30 -13.00
CA VAL A 51 -10.52 0.26 -14.02
C VAL A 51 -9.78 -1.02 -13.64
N VAL A 52 -8.51 -0.91 -13.23
CA VAL A 52 -7.71 -2.07 -12.79
C VAL A 52 -8.35 -2.77 -11.60
N ILE A 53 -8.85 -2.02 -10.61
CA ILE A 53 -9.51 -2.59 -9.43
C ILE A 53 -10.87 -3.23 -9.80
N ALA A 54 -11.60 -2.64 -10.73
CA ALA A 54 -12.85 -3.23 -11.21
C ALA A 54 -12.60 -4.57 -11.92
N ASP A 55 -11.58 -4.64 -12.78
CA ASP A 55 -11.17 -5.86 -13.47
C ASP A 55 -10.66 -6.91 -12.47
N LEU A 56 -9.82 -6.53 -11.52
CA LEU A 56 -9.35 -7.41 -10.45
C LEU A 56 -10.51 -8.04 -9.67
N LYS A 57 -11.50 -7.24 -9.29
CA LYS A 57 -12.71 -7.73 -8.58
C LYS A 57 -13.54 -8.67 -9.44
N ALA A 58 -13.63 -8.42 -10.74
CA ALA A 58 -14.34 -9.31 -11.68
C ALA A 58 -13.69 -10.69 -11.78
N HIS A 59 -12.36 -10.79 -11.61
CA HIS A 59 -11.63 -12.05 -11.59
C HIS A 59 -11.74 -12.83 -10.27
N ALA A 60 -12.32 -12.21 -9.23
CA ALA A 60 -12.54 -12.79 -7.90
C ALA A 60 -11.32 -13.58 -7.38
N PRO A 61 -10.16 -12.93 -7.15
CA PRO A 61 -8.99 -13.61 -6.61
C PRO A 61 -9.25 -14.09 -5.18
N ASP A 62 -8.62 -15.20 -4.80
CA ASP A 62 -8.66 -15.72 -3.44
C ASP A 62 -7.82 -14.87 -2.49
N HIS A 63 -6.80 -14.17 -3.03
CA HIS A 63 -5.96 -13.25 -2.26
C HIS A 63 -5.35 -12.17 -3.16
N ILE A 64 -5.13 -10.99 -2.57
CA ILE A 64 -4.47 -9.85 -3.24
C ILE A 64 -3.17 -9.55 -2.50
N ALA A 65 -2.05 -9.54 -3.22
CA ALA A 65 -0.76 -9.08 -2.71
C ALA A 65 -0.45 -7.70 -3.30
N ILE A 66 -0.14 -6.73 -2.44
CA ILE A 66 0.25 -5.38 -2.83
C ILE A 66 1.68 -5.16 -2.35
N THR A 67 2.61 -5.01 -3.29
CA THR A 67 4.04 -4.87 -2.99
C THR A 67 4.53 -3.46 -3.26
N GLY A 68 4.38 -2.63 -2.22
CA GLY A 68 5.01 -1.34 -2.14
C GLY A 68 4.30 -0.16 -2.80
N ASP A 69 4.75 0.98 -2.33
CA ASP A 69 4.49 2.31 -2.87
C ASP A 69 3.00 2.66 -3.00
N LEU A 70 2.25 2.44 -1.89
CA LEU A 70 0.90 2.96 -1.73
C LEU A 70 0.91 4.48 -1.53
N THR A 71 1.95 5.01 -0.86
CA THR A 71 2.11 6.44 -0.57
C THR A 71 3.16 7.10 -1.45
N ASN A 72 3.24 8.43 -1.38
CA ASN A 72 4.22 9.22 -2.14
C ASN A 72 5.26 9.89 -1.24
N TYR A 73 4.86 10.26 -0.02
CA TYR A 73 5.66 11.08 0.90
C TYR A 73 5.85 10.43 2.28
N ALA A 74 5.27 9.25 2.52
CA ALA A 74 5.21 8.61 3.83
C ALA A 74 4.65 9.55 4.91
N SER A 75 3.59 10.28 4.61
CA SER A 75 2.92 11.14 5.58
C SER A 75 1.82 10.40 6.30
N GLN A 76 1.52 10.81 7.57
CA GLN A 76 0.43 10.20 8.33
C GLN A 76 -0.91 10.29 7.59
N ALA A 77 -1.16 11.42 6.91
CA ALA A 77 -2.37 11.61 6.13
C ALA A 77 -2.48 10.62 4.95
N GLU A 78 -1.36 10.26 4.32
CA GLU A 78 -1.34 9.26 3.26
C GLU A 78 -1.54 7.84 3.81
N TYR A 79 -0.94 7.50 4.96
CA TYR A 79 -1.17 6.19 5.59
C TYR A 79 -2.65 5.99 5.95
N GLU A 80 -3.31 7.01 6.50
CA GLU A 80 -4.74 6.94 6.79
C GLU A 80 -5.61 6.87 5.52
N ALA A 81 -5.26 7.63 4.48
CA ALA A 81 -5.96 7.56 3.20
C ALA A 81 -5.80 6.17 2.55
N ALA A 82 -4.60 5.61 2.60
CA ALA A 82 -4.34 4.25 2.11
C ALA A 82 -5.09 3.20 2.93
N ARG A 83 -5.20 3.35 4.25
CA ARG A 83 -6.00 2.48 5.11
C ARG A 83 -7.47 2.46 4.65
N VAL A 84 -8.07 3.64 4.45
CA VAL A 84 -9.47 3.75 3.99
C VAL A 84 -9.64 3.11 2.61
N TRP A 85 -8.66 3.29 1.72
CA TRP A 85 -8.69 2.66 0.40
C TRP A 85 -8.58 1.14 0.48
N LEU A 86 -7.70 0.61 1.35
CA LEU A 86 -7.55 -0.84 1.59
C LEU A 86 -8.85 -1.45 2.15
N GLU A 87 -9.52 -0.77 3.08
CA GLU A 87 -10.82 -1.19 3.61
C GLU A 87 -11.89 -1.28 2.51
N ALA A 88 -11.90 -0.33 1.57
CA ALA A 88 -12.81 -0.33 0.43
C ALA A 88 -12.45 -1.39 -0.63
N LEU A 89 -11.18 -1.79 -0.69
CA LEU A 89 -10.73 -2.84 -1.61
C LEU A 89 -11.30 -4.20 -1.20
N GLY A 90 -11.23 -4.54 0.08
CA GLY A 90 -11.74 -5.80 0.60
C GLY A 90 -11.33 -6.12 2.04
N PRO A 91 -11.72 -7.29 2.55
CA PRO A 91 -11.36 -7.72 3.91
C PRO A 91 -9.84 -7.85 4.07
N ALA A 92 -9.31 -7.38 5.20
CA ALA A 92 -7.86 -7.41 5.46
C ALA A 92 -7.25 -8.82 5.40
N ARG A 93 -8.03 -9.84 5.77
CA ARG A 93 -7.58 -11.24 5.70
C ARG A 93 -7.26 -11.71 4.28
N ASP A 94 -7.86 -11.10 3.26
CA ASP A 94 -7.73 -11.49 1.85
C ASP A 94 -6.75 -10.58 1.08
N ILE A 95 -6.08 -9.66 1.80
CA ILE A 95 -5.12 -8.70 1.23
C ILE A 95 -3.85 -8.71 2.06
N THR A 96 -2.68 -8.80 1.42
CA THR A 96 -1.38 -8.59 2.06
C THR A 96 -0.71 -7.37 1.46
N VAL A 97 -0.23 -6.48 2.32
CA VAL A 97 0.55 -5.30 1.92
C VAL A 97 1.99 -5.46 2.39
N SER A 98 2.95 -5.28 1.50
CA SER A 98 4.36 -5.09 1.81
C SER A 98 4.72 -3.63 1.55
N PRO A 99 5.17 -2.86 2.55
CA PRO A 99 5.56 -1.47 2.33
C PRO A 99 6.73 -1.34 1.36
N GLY A 100 6.68 -0.33 0.49
CA GLY A 100 7.75 -0.01 -0.44
C GLY A 100 8.66 1.12 0.05
N ASN A 101 9.55 1.56 -0.81
CA ASN A 101 10.52 2.61 -0.45
C ASN A 101 9.87 4.00 -0.30
N HIS A 102 8.78 4.30 -1.02
CA HIS A 102 8.02 5.52 -0.81
C HIS A 102 7.20 5.47 0.47
N ASP A 103 6.77 4.29 0.89
CA ASP A 103 6.08 4.10 2.17
C ASP A 103 7.05 4.25 3.34
N ALA A 104 8.31 3.84 3.18
CA ALA A 104 9.38 3.96 4.19
C ALA A 104 10.34 5.15 3.93
N LEU A 105 9.91 6.18 3.22
CA LEU A 105 10.75 7.27 2.70
C LEU A 105 11.48 8.05 3.80
N VAL A 106 10.86 8.23 4.94
CA VAL A 106 11.42 8.93 6.10
C VAL A 106 11.84 7.90 7.12
N ARG A 107 13.06 8.00 7.63
CA ARG A 107 13.69 7.08 8.59
C ARG A 107 12.98 7.02 9.96
N ARG A 108 11.66 7.02 9.92
CA ARG A 108 10.80 6.63 11.02
C ARG A 108 10.40 5.18 10.93
N GLY A 109 10.78 4.43 9.91
CA GLY A 109 10.44 3.05 9.59
C GLY A 109 10.46 2.04 10.75
N ALA A 110 10.06 2.53 11.89
CA ALA A 110 9.65 1.69 13.00
C ALA A 110 8.33 1.00 12.60
N PRO A 111 8.12 -0.23 13.03
CA PRO A 111 6.85 -0.94 12.83
C PRO A 111 5.60 -0.09 13.17
N GLU A 112 5.77 0.87 14.06
CA GLU A 112 4.75 1.83 14.52
C GLU A 112 4.24 2.77 13.42
N ASP A 113 5.08 3.09 12.42
CA ASP A 113 4.68 3.99 11.31
C ASP A 113 3.63 3.32 10.42
N PHE A 114 3.64 1.98 10.32
CA PHE A 114 2.66 1.21 9.57
C PHE A 114 1.49 0.72 10.42
N ALA A 115 1.34 1.20 11.65
CA ALA A 115 0.23 0.83 12.54
C ALA A 115 -1.15 0.95 11.87
N PRO A 116 -1.44 1.98 11.02
CA PRO A 116 -2.70 2.04 10.28
C PRO A 116 -2.92 0.84 9.35
N TRP A 117 -1.85 0.15 8.92
CA TRP A 117 -1.89 -0.98 8.00
C TRP A 117 -1.70 -2.34 8.66
N ALA A 118 -1.56 -2.39 9.98
CA ALA A 118 -1.21 -3.61 10.71
C ALA A 118 -2.04 -4.84 10.31
N ALA A 119 -3.34 -4.68 10.09
CA ALA A 119 -4.24 -5.76 9.68
C ALA A 119 -3.92 -6.35 8.29
N TRP A 120 -3.20 -5.60 7.44
CA TRP A 120 -2.84 -6.03 6.08
C TRP A 120 -1.39 -6.52 5.97
N LEU A 121 -0.55 -6.30 6.98
CA LEU A 121 0.86 -6.73 6.93
C LEU A 121 1.00 -8.25 7.11
N GLY A 122 0.23 -8.85 8.03
CA GLY A 122 0.28 -10.27 8.36
C GLY A 122 -0.87 -10.72 9.23
N ASP A 123 -0.88 -11.99 9.62
CA ASP A 123 -1.88 -12.57 10.54
C ASP A 123 -1.44 -12.48 12.00
N ASP A 124 -0.18 -12.18 12.25
CA ASP A 124 0.42 -12.05 13.58
C ASP A 124 0.70 -10.57 13.91
N ALA A 125 0.75 -10.27 15.19
CA ALA A 125 1.13 -8.95 15.70
C ALA A 125 2.66 -8.79 15.85
N ALA A 126 3.44 -9.81 15.50
CA ALA A 126 4.89 -9.74 15.49
C ALA A 126 5.37 -8.81 14.39
N GLY A 127 6.52 -8.18 14.58
CA GLY A 127 7.15 -7.37 13.52
C GLY A 127 7.59 -8.21 12.32
N PHE A 128 8.08 -7.55 11.27
CA PHE A 128 8.61 -8.26 10.10
C PHE A 128 9.68 -9.31 10.48
N PRO A 129 9.70 -10.47 9.81
CA PRO A 129 8.82 -10.88 8.70
C PRO A 129 7.45 -11.35 9.17
N HIS A 130 6.41 -11.08 8.40
CA HIS A 130 5.06 -11.59 8.64
C HIS A 130 4.76 -12.80 7.75
N LEU A 131 4.08 -13.80 8.29
CA LEU A 131 3.61 -14.97 7.54
C LEU A 131 2.09 -14.98 7.48
N ARG A 132 1.58 -15.27 6.29
CA ARG A 132 0.16 -15.46 6.06
C ARG A 132 -0.07 -16.74 5.25
N VAL A 133 -0.92 -17.64 5.76
CA VAL A 133 -1.24 -18.90 5.07
C VAL A 133 -2.67 -18.84 4.56
N ARG A 134 -2.84 -19.12 3.26
CA ARG A 134 -4.14 -19.13 2.59
C ARG A 134 -4.27 -20.38 1.72
N GLY A 135 -5.03 -21.36 2.22
CA GLY A 135 -5.13 -22.65 1.56
C GLY A 135 -3.76 -23.30 1.33
N PRO A 136 -3.38 -23.58 0.07
CA PRO A 136 -2.08 -24.19 -0.25
C PRO A 136 -0.93 -23.18 -0.36
N VAL A 137 -1.18 -21.87 -0.15
CA VAL A 137 -0.20 -20.80 -0.38
C VAL A 137 0.25 -20.21 0.95
N ALA A 138 1.56 -20.04 1.12
CA ALA A 138 2.19 -19.29 2.18
C ALA A 138 2.75 -17.98 1.60
N ILE A 139 2.35 -16.84 2.16
CA ILE A 139 2.80 -15.51 1.76
C ILE A 139 3.72 -14.99 2.85
N LEU A 140 5.00 -14.83 2.54
CA LEU A 140 6.00 -14.29 3.44
C LEU A 140 6.23 -12.82 3.07
N ASN A 141 5.93 -11.93 4.01
CA ASN A 141 6.11 -10.49 3.89
C ASN A 141 7.40 -10.09 4.63
N LEU A 142 8.41 -9.59 3.88
CA LEU A 142 9.77 -9.31 4.34
C LEU A 142 10.03 -7.81 4.46
#